data_7ffc6fcbc0984a733a6c83338f6d8609
#
_entry.id   7ffc6fcbc0984a733a6c83338f6d8609
#
_cell.length_a   1.000
_cell.length_b   1.000
_cell.length_c   1.000
_cell.angle_alpha   90.00
_cell.angle_beta   90.00
_cell.angle_gamma   90.00
#
_symmetry.space_group_name_H-M   'P 1'
#
loop_
_entity.id
_entity.type
_entity.pdbx_description
1 polymer ?
#
loop_
_entity_poly.entity_id
_entity_poly.type
_entity_poly.pdbx_seq_one_letter_code
_entity_poly.pdbx_strand_id
1 'polypeptide(L)'
;TNQALEDVNSTLDGTANNATKTGGVKVTSPTRNLKLEYKGNYVEGNDVVVEFMLSNTTDKSIGLNWGGGTAWDDQGNSYSFGDMEFTIGGKDVGPTGVEVPTEVPVKAVIRLKKVDSKAKAIAKITTNTYQYQGFQVRKFTIAREDM
;
A
#
# COMPACT_ATOMS: atom_id res chain seq x y z
N THR A 1 16.32 17.15 12.92
CA THR A 1 15.39 16.18 13.48
C THR A 1 15.53 14.82 12.81
N ASN A 2 15.01 13.80 13.44
CA ASN A 2 15.04 12.45 12.86
C ASN A 2 14.30 12.38 11.53
N GLN A 3 13.20 13.11 11.43
CA GLN A 3 12.42 13.15 10.19
C GLN A 3 13.23 13.75 9.05
N ALA A 4 13.96 14.80 9.30
CA ALA A 4 14.80 15.43 8.28
C ALA A 4 15.91 14.49 7.82
N LEU A 5 16.51 13.74 8.74
CA LEU A 5 17.54 12.76 8.39
C LEU A 5 16.99 11.62 7.57
N GLU A 6 15.78 11.15 7.90
CA GLU A 6 15.12 10.10 7.14
C GLU A 6 14.80 10.56 5.73
N ASP A 7 14.36 11.80 5.58
CA ASP A 7 14.06 12.36 4.26
C ASP A 7 15.31 12.46 3.41
N VAL A 8 16.41 12.90 3.99
CA VAL A 8 17.69 12.99 3.29
C VAL A 8 18.19 11.60 2.88
N ASN A 9 18.13 10.65 3.79
CA ASN A 9 18.55 9.28 3.49
C ASN A 9 17.71 8.65 2.40
N SER A 10 16.40 8.86 2.45
CA SER A 10 15.50 8.36 1.41
C SER A 10 15.84 8.95 0.06
N THR A 11 16.18 10.24 0.01
CA THR A 11 16.56 10.90 -1.23
C THR A 11 17.85 10.29 -1.80
N LEU A 12 18.80 9.97 -0.96
CA LEU A 12 20.07 9.41 -1.40
C LEU A 12 19.93 7.98 -1.93
N ASP A 13 18.92 7.25 -1.46
CA ASP A 13 18.71 5.86 -1.87
C ASP A 13 18.11 5.72 -3.27
N GLY A 14 17.76 6.81 -3.93
CA GLY A 14 17.22 6.75 -5.28
C GLY A 14 15.77 6.31 -5.36
N THR A 15 15.21 5.78 -4.29
CA THR A 15 13.80 5.42 -4.21
C THR A 15 12.98 6.51 -3.52
N ALA A 16 13.66 7.53 -3.08
CA ALA A 16 13.10 8.61 -2.25
C ALA A 16 11.91 9.31 -2.87
N ASN A 17 11.95 9.51 -4.18
CA ASN A 17 10.89 10.24 -4.87
C ASN A 17 9.56 9.51 -4.81
N ASN A 18 9.57 8.21 -4.52
CA ASN A 18 8.39 7.37 -4.49
C ASN A 18 7.97 6.99 -3.07
N ALA A 19 8.77 7.36 -2.08
CA ALA A 19 8.51 6.94 -0.71
C ALA A 19 7.78 8.01 0.09
N THR A 20 6.81 7.59 0.89
CA THR A 20 6.13 8.44 1.87
C THR A 20 6.12 7.72 3.21
N LYS A 21 5.99 8.49 4.28
CA LYS A 21 5.94 7.92 5.62
C LYS A 21 4.84 8.62 6.41
N THR A 22 3.86 7.86 6.85
CA THR A 22 2.72 8.36 7.62
C THR A 22 2.53 7.48 8.83
N GLY A 23 2.52 8.08 10.02
CA GLY A 23 2.32 7.34 11.26
C GLY A 23 3.35 6.24 11.50
N GLY A 24 4.60 6.43 11.03
CA GLY A 24 5.64 5.43 11.13
C GLY A 24 5.60 4.36 10.04
N VAL A 25 4.61 4.40 9.16
CA VAL A 25 4.46 3.43 8.09
C VAL A 25 5.09 3.98 6.81
N LYS A 26 6.04 3.24 6.26
CA LYS A 26 6.71 3.65 5.03
C LYS A 26 6.05 2.99 3.82
N VAL A 27 5.69 3.81 2.84
CA VAL A 27 5.08 3.35 1.59
C VAL A 27 5.97 3.78 0.43
N THR A 28 6.28 2.84 -0.45
CA THR A 28 6.97 3.15 -1.70
C THR A 28 5.95 3.04 -2.82
N SER A 29 5.70 4.14 -3.51
CA SER A 29 4.70 4.22 -4.57
C SER A 29 5.16 3.51 -5.85
N PRO A 30 4.24 3.09 -6.74
CA PRO A 30 4.63 2.42 -7.98
C PRO A 30 5.44 3.32 -8.92
N THR A 31 5.14 4.62 -8.90
CA THR A 31 5.90 5.63 -9.64
C THR A 31 5.78 6.96 -8.90
N ARG A 32 6.71 7.85 -9.15
CA ARG A 32 6.70 9.18 -8.53
C ARG A 32 5.45 9.99 -8.87
N ASN A 33 4.79 9.65 -9.98
CA ASN A 33 3.60 10.36 -10.45
C ASN A 33 2.30 9.86 -9.82
N LEU A 34 2.34 8.74 -9.11
CA LEU A 34 1.21 8.17 -8.41
C LEU A 34 1.57 8.03 -6.94
N LYS A 35 1.27 9.05 -6.17
CA LYS A 35 1.63 9.09 -4.75
C LYS A 35 0.64 8.28 -3.93
N LEU A 36 1.13 7.27 -3.25
CA LEU A 36 0.32 6.41 -2.39
C LEU A 36 0.63 6.74 -0.94
N GLU A 37 -0.39 7.12 -0.17
CA GLU A 37 -0.24 7.46 1.25
C GLU A 37 -1.06 6.50 2.11
N TYR A 38 -0.42 5.95 3.13
CA TYR A 38 -1.10 5.08 4.10
C TYR A 38 -2.02 5.93 4.99
N LYS A 39 -3.26 5.49 5.19
CA LYS A 39 -4.25 6.20 6.00
C LYS A 39 -4.70 5.43 7.24
N GLY A 40 -4.48 4.16 7.29
CA GLY A 40 -4.85 3.35 8.44
C GLY A 40 -5.25 1.96 8.04
N ASN A 41 -5.64 1.17 9.03
CA ASN A 41 -6.16 -0.15 8.79
C ASN A 41 -7.21 -0.48 9.83
N TYR A 42 -8.02 -1.49 9.55
CA TYR A 42 -8.98 -2.02 10.50
C TYR A 42 -9.21 -3.49 10.22
N VAL A 43 -9.79 -4.19 11.18
CA VAL A 43 -10.11 -5.60 11.07
C VAL A 43 -11.60 -5.74 10.82
N GLU A 44 -11.96 -6.56 9.85
CA GLU A 44 -13.35 -6.88 9.53
C GLU A 44 -13.45 -8.40 9.43
N GLY A 45 -14.07 -9.00 10.43
CA GLY A 45 -14.04 -10.46 10.55
C GLY A 45 -12.62 -10.94 10.78
N ASN A 46 -12.12 -11.77 9.88
CA ASN A 46 -10.74 -12.26 9.93
C ASN A 46 -9.85 -11.55 8.91
N ASP A 47 -10.36 -10.51 8.27
CA ASP A 47 -9.62 -9.78 7.25
C ASP A 47 -9.02 -8.51 7.84
N VAL A 48 -7.85 -8.13 7.31
CA VAL A 48 -7.24 -6.84 7.63
C VAL A 48 -7.39 -5.95 6.41
N VAL A 49 -8.05 -4.81 6.59
CA VAL A 49 -8.33 -3.86 5.52
C VAL A 49 -7.41 -2.67 5.68
N VAL A 50 -6.58 -2.42 4.67
CA VAL A 50 -5.57 -1.36 4.70
C VAL A 50 -5.99 -0.27 3.75
N GLU A 51 -6.08 0.96 4.25
CA GLU A 51 -6.58 2.09 3.48
C GLU A 51 -5.46 3.05 3.11
N PHE A 52 -5.51 3.51 1.87
CA PHE A 52 -4.57 4.48 1.30
C PHE A 52 -5.33 5.56 0.55
N MET A 53 -4.69 6.69 0.36
CA MET A 53 -5.11 7.68 -0.64
C MET A 53 -4.08 7.67 -1.75
N LEU A 54 -4.56 7.63 -2.98
CA LEU A 54 -3.73 7.59 -4.18
C LEU A 54 -3.96 8.87 -4.96
N SER A 55 -2.89 9.60 -5.22
CA SER A 55 -2.94 10.89 -5.93
C SER A 55 -2.11 10.83 -7.20
N ASN A 56 -2.73 11.23 -8.31
CA ASN A 56 -2.04 11.40 -9.58
C ASN A 56 -1.56 12.84 -9.65
N THR A 57 -0.25 13.04 -9.65
CA THR A 57 0.36 14.38 -9.62
C THR A 57 0.57 14.98 -11.00
N THR A 58 0.11 14.31 -12.05
CA THR A 58 0.24 14.79 -13.42
C THR A 58 -1.06 15.47 -13.89
N ASP A 59 -1.05 15.98 -15.09
CA ASP A 59 -2.21 16.64 -15.68
C ASP A 59 -3.07 15.72 -16.56
N LYS A 60 -2.76 14.42 -16.56
CA LYS A 60 -3.51 13.42 -17.33
C LYS A 60 -3.80 12.21 -16.46
N SER A 61 -4.90 11.53 -16.71
CA SER A 61 -5.19 10.31 -15.98
C SER A 61 -4.13 9.25 -16.27
N ILE A 62 -3.88 8.40 -15.29
CA ILE A 62 -2.87 7.34 -15.38
C ILE A 62 -3.55 6.02 -15.07
N GLY A 63 -3.36 5.04 -15.96
CA GLY A 63 -3.84 3.68 -15.70
C GLY A 63 -2.88 2.95 -14.78
N LEU A 64 -3.41 2.34 -13.73
CA LEU A 64 -2.62 1.48 -12.85
C LEU A 64 -3.21 0.09 -12.87
N ASN A 65 -2.39 -0.87 -13.28
CA ASN A 65 -2.76 -2.28 -13.25
C ASN A 65 -2.04 -2.98 -12.10
N TRP A 66 -2.49 -4.20 -11.78
CA TRP A 66 -1.98 -4.93 -10.63
C TRP A 66 -1.85 -6.40 -10.98
N GLY A 67 -0.68 -6.93 -10.68
CA GLY A 67 -0.36 -8.34 -10.92
C GLY A 67 -0.27 -9.18 -9.65
N GLY A 68 -0.90 -8.72 -8.57
CA GLY A 68 -0.88 -9.45 -7.30
C GLY A 68 0.24 -9.00 -6.38
N GLY A 69 0.42 -9.73 -5.29
CA GLY A 69 1.44 -9.38 -4.32
C GLY A 69 1.52 -10.40 -3.21
N THR A 70 2.34 -10.10 -2.22
CA THR A 70 2.51 -10.93 -1.02
C THR A 70 2.65 -10.02 0.19
N ALA A 71 2.03 -10.43 1.29
CA ALA A 71 2.18 -9.77 2.58
C ALA A 71 2.71 -10.78 3.59
N TRP A 72 3.44 -10.30 4.57
CA TRP A 72 3.96 -11.12 5.67
C TRP A 72 3.55 -10.50 6.99
N ASP A 73 3.09 -11.34 7.92
CA ASP A 73 2.76 -10.87 9.26
C ASP A 73 3.92 -11.09 10.24
N ASP A 74 3.72 -10.75 11.51
CA ASP A 74 4.74 -10.89 12.54
C ASP A 74 4.81 -12.32 13.12
N GLN A 75 3.97 -13.24 12.64
CA GLN A 75 3.96 -14.63 13.06
C GLN A 75 4.62 -15.55 12.02
N GLY A 76 5.18 -14.98 10.96
CA GLY A 76 5.82 -15.75 9.90
C GLY A 76 4.89 -16.26 8.82
N ASN A 77 3.63 -15.84 8.82
CA ASN A 77 2.69 -16.23 7.77
C ASN A 77 2.81 -15.31 6.57
N SER A 78 2.50 -15.85 5.40
CA SER A 78 2.43 -15.06 4.17
C SER A 78 1.02 -15.15 3.58
N TYR A 79 0.64 -14.07 2.90
CA TYR A 79 -0.66 -13.92 2.25
C TYR A 79 -0.38 -13.50 0.81
N SER A 80 -0.81 -14.33 -0.15
CA SER A 80 -0.48 -14.11 -1.56
C SER A 80 -1.73 -13.79 -2.36
N PHE A 81 -1.63 -13.84 -3.67
CA PHE A 81 -2.64 -13.40 -4.63
C PHE A 81 -4.07 -13.80 -4.27
N GLY A 82 -4.31 -15.06 -3.91
CA GLY A 82 -5.67 -15.54 -3.58
C GLY A 82 -6.23 -14.98 -2.28
N ASP A 83 -5.36 -14.47 -1.41
CA ASP A 83 -5.73 -13.94 -0.10
C ASP A 83 -5.60 -12.42 -0.04
N MET A 84 -5.41 -11.77 -1.17
CA MET A 84 -5.21 -10.33 -1.24
C MET A 84 -6.09 -9.73 -2.33
N GLU A 85 -6.79 -8.65 -2.00
CA GLU A 85 -7.57 -7.89 -2.97
C GLU A 85 -7.08 -6.44 -2.96
N PHE A 86 -7.06 -5.82 -4.13
CA PHE A 86 -6.70 -4.41 -4.27
C PHE A 86 -7.78 -3.69 -5.05
N THR A 87 -8.29 -2.60 -4.48
CA THR A 87 -9.31 -1.78 -5.15
C THR A 87 -8.87 -0.33 -5.18
N ILE A 88 -9.31 0.38 -6.22
CA ILE A 88 -9.11 1.82 -6.36
C ILE A 88 -10.47 2.42 -6.69
N GLY A 89 -10.92 3.36 -5.85
CA GLY A 89 -12.23 3.97 -6.02
C GLY A 89 -13.37 2.94 -5.97
N GLY A 90 -13.17 1.84 -5.24
CA GLY A 90 -14.15 0.77 -5.13
C GLY A 90 -14.13 -0.23 -6.28
N LYS A 91 -13.23 -0.07 -7.25
CA LYS A 91 -13.13 -0.98 -8.39
C LYS A 91 -11.96 -1.93 -8.22
N ASP A 92 -12.17 -3.20 -8.50
CA ASP A 92 -11.08 -4.19 -8.46
C ASP A 92 -10.01 -3.83 -9.47
N VAL A 93 -8.76 -3.86 -9.03
CA VAL A 93 -7.63 -3.61 -9.90
C VAL A 93 -7.06 -4.96 -10.33
N GLY A 94 -6.98 -5.14 -11.62
CA GLY A 94 -6.42 -6.36 -12.18
C GLY A 94 -5.46 -6.03 -13.32
N PRO A 95 -5.21 -7.01 -14.22
CA PRO A 95 -4.28 -6.80 -15.35
C PRO A 95 -4.69 -5.68 -16.29
N THR A 96 -5.99 -5.41 -16.43
CA THR A 96 -6.49 -4.32 -17.29
C THR A 96 -6.38 -2.97 -16.62
N GLY A 97 -6.28 -2.93 -15.30
CA GLY A 97 -6.06 -1.70 -14.57
C GLY A 97 -7.27 -0.83 -14.33
N VAL A 98 -7.05 0.24 -13.59
CA VAL A 98 -8.05 1.26 -13.28
C VAL A 98 -7.41 2.62 -13.53
N GLU A 99 -8.17 3.54 -14.15
CA GLU A 99 -7.70 4.89 -14.39
C GLU A 99 -7.71 5.70 -13.10
N VAL A 100 -6.59 6.34 -12.80
CA VAL A 100 -6.46 7.24 -11.66
C VAL A 100 -6.58 8.67 -12.17
N PRO A 101 -7.63 9.39 -11.77
CA PRO A 101 -7.83 10.75 -12.27
C PRO A 101 -6.80 11.72 -11.70
N THR A 102 -6.60 12.83 -12.41
CA THR A 102 -5.78 13.92 -11.91
C THR A 102 -6.61 14.80 -10.95
N GLU A 103 -5.93 15.51 -10.07
CA GLU A 103 -6.51 16.53 -9.19
C GLU A 103 -7.39 16.02 -8.04
N VAL A 104 -7.84 14.78 -8.08
CA VAL A 104 -8.71 14.21 -7.05
C VAL A 104 -8.03 13.00 -6.44
N PRO A 105 -7.66 13.05 -5.15
CA PRO A 105 -7.15 11.86 -4.49
C PRO A 105 -8.25 10.81 -4.43
N VAL A 106 -7.92 9.56 -4.70
CA VAL A 106 -8.88 8.47 -4.65
C VAL A 106 -8.47 7.46 -3.59
N LYS A 107 -9.47 6.82 -3.01
CA LYS A 107 -9.24 5.81 -2.00
C LYS A 107 -8.77 4.52 -2.65
N ALA A 108 -7.69 3.97 -2.12
CA ALA A 108 -7.18 2.67 -2.52
C ALA A 108 -7.17 1.75 -1.30
N VAL A 109 -7.53 0.50 -1.48
CA VAL A 109 -7.71 -0.44 -0.38
C VAL A 109 -7.05 -1.76 -0.72
N ILE A 110 -6.26 -2.28 0.23
CA ILE A 110 -5.78 -3.66 0.17
C ILE A 110 -6.49 -4.43 1.28
N ARG A 111 -7.14 -5.53 0.91
CA ARG A 111 -7.77 -6.42 1.89
C ARG A 111 -6.94 -7.70 1.95
N LEU A 112 -6.43 -8.01 3.14
CA LEU A 112 -5.73 -9.27 3.39
C LEU A 112 -6.73 -10.21 4.06
N LYS A 113 -7.00 -11.34 3.43
CA LYS A 113 -8.03 -12.28 3.89
C LYS A 113 -7.48 -13.31 4.83
N LYS A 114 -8.29 -13.70 5.82
CA LYS A 114 -7.98 -14.79 6.74
C LYS A 114 -6.64 -14.60 7.45
N VAL A 115 -6.44 -13.41 7.97
CA VAL A 115 -5.21 -13.09 8.70
C VAL A 115 -5.24 -13.81 10.05
N ASP A 116 -4.10 -14.40 10.41
CA ASP A 116 -3.94 -15.10 11.68
C ASP A 116 -4.35 -14.19 12.84
N SER A 117 -5.25 -14.69 13.69
CA SER A 117 -5.76 -13.92 14.82
C SER A 117 -4.66 -13.56 15.84
N LYS A 118 -3.54 -14.25 15.80
CA LYS A 118 -2.39 -13.99 16.68
C LYS A 118 -1.46 -12.93 16.10
N ALA A 119 -1.62 -12.58 14.83
CA ALA A 119 -0.79 -11.56 14.21
C ALA A 119 -1.14 -10.19 14.78
N LYS A 120 -0.13 -9.44 15.19
CA LYS A 120 -0.28 -8.09 15.74
C LYS A 120 0.19 -7.02 14.77
N ALA A 121 0.97 -7.41 13.78
CA ALA A 121 1.52 -6.47 12.80
C ALA A 121 1.67 -7.14 11.44
N ILE A 122 1.59 -6.34 10.41
CA ILE A 122 2.00 -6.73 9.06
C ILE A 122 3.41 -6.18 8.85
N ALA A 123 4.36 -7.07 8.64
CA ALA A 123 5.76 -6.68 8.51
C ALA A 123 6.03 -5.99 7.19
N LYS A 124 5.38 -6.46 6.13
CA LYS A 124 5.64 -5.94 4.78
C LYS A 124 4.56 -6.41 3.83
N ILE A 125 4.20 -5.53 2.89
CA ILE A 125 3.38 -5.89 1.73
C ILE A 125 4.19 -5.49 0.50
N THR A 126 4.33 -6.42 -0.45
CA THR A 126 4.91 -6.13 -1.76
C THR A 126 3.84 -6.39 -2.81
N THR A 127 3.86 -5.62 -3.88
CA THR A 127 2.90 -5.78 -4.97
C THR A 127 3.63 -5.75 -6.30
N ASN A 128 2.96 -6.22 -7.34
CA ASN A 128 3.49 -6.20 -8.69
C ASN A 128 2.53 -5.44 -9.59
N THR A 129 3.09 -4.64 -10.48
CA THR A 129 2.34 -3.99 -11.54
C THR A 129 2.97 -4.39 -12.87
N TYR A 130 2.26 -4.17 -13.97
CA TYR A 130 2.79 -4.53 -15.29
C TYR A 130 3.54 -3.39 -15.96
N GLN A 131 3.31 -2.16 -15.52
CA GLN A 131 3.88 -0.97 -16.14
C GLN A 131 4.93 -0.28 -15.28
N TYR A 132 4.89 -0.52 -13.98
CA TYR A 132 5.74 0.15 -13.01
C TYR A 132 6.38 -0.87 -12.10
N GLN A 133 7.38 -0.47 -11.33
CA GLN A 133 7.82 -1.29 -10.22
C GLN A 133 6.62 -1.45 -9.28
N GLY A 134 6.53 -2.55 -8.58
CA GLY A 134 5.46 -2.72 -7.61
C GLY A 134 5.58 -1.67 -6.50
N PHE A 135 4.49 -1.47 -5.77
CA PHE A 135 4.57 -0.63 -4.58
C PHE A 135 4.75 -1.50 -3.34
N GLN A 136 5.27 -0.91 -2.27
CA GLN A 136 5.57 -1.62 -1.04
C GLN A 136 5.05 -0.85 0.16
N VAL A 137 4.58 -1.58 1.16
CA VAL A 137 4.16 -1.03 2.44
C VAL A 137 4.99 -1.71 3.51
N ARG A 138 5.66 -0.93 4.33
CA ARG A 138 6.47 -1.46 5.41
C ARG A 138 5.73 -1.33 6.73
N LYS A 139 6.03 -2.22 7.58
CA LYS A 139 5.53 -2.50 8.92
C LYS A 139 4.47 -1.56 9.47
N PHE A 140 3.30 -2.11 9.76
CA PHE A 140 2.27 -1.40 10.52
C PHE A 140 1.60 -2.36 11.51
N THR A 141 1.11 -1.78 12.60
CA THR A 141 0.37 -2.52 13.62
C THR A 141 -1.05 -2.75 13.14
N ILE A 142 -1.56 -3.96 13.30
CA ILE A 142 -2.95 -4.27 12.96
C ILE A 142 -3.84 -3.64 14.03
N ALA A 143 -4.79 -2.83 13.60
CA ALA A 143 -5.70 -2.12 14.48
C ALA A 143 -6.84 -3.03 14.91
N ARG A 144 -6.61 -3.80 15.96
CA ARG A 144 -7.62 -4.69 16.55
C ARG A 144 -8.34 -3.99 17.67
N GLU A 145 -9.66 -4.09 17.66
CA GLU A 145 -10.47 -3.38 18.66
C GLU A 145 -10.24 -3.85 20.09
N ASP A 146 -9.81 -5.09 20.25
CA ASP A 146 -9.63 -5.71 21.56
C ASP A 146 -8.26 -5.47 22.21
N MET A 147 -7.47 -4.62 21.61
CA MET A 147 -6.13 -4.34 22.11
C MET A 147 -6.08 -3.13 23.02
#